data_a2ed381a55e4b556ced7844de0071a3b
#
_entry.id   a2ed381a55e4b556ced7844de0071a3b
#
_cell.length_a   1.000
_cell.length_b   1.000
_cell.length_c   1.000
_cell.angle_alpha   90.00
_cell.angle_beta   90.00
_cell.angle_gamma   90.00
#
_symmetry.space_group_name_H-M   'P 1'
#
loop_
_entity.id
_entity.type
_entity.pdbx_description
1 polymer ?
#
loop_
_entity_poly.entity_id
_entity_poly.type
_entity_poly.pdbx_seq_one_letter_code
_entity_poly.pdbx_strand_id
1 'polypeptide(L)'
;MTVKLQKTKKVATIGLASLLLLAACGTRSNADQQSSYSSSTATKSSQGSSAVSSDYISNEDKQTAYDETSSSKITLNGSSAEISGSGAVINENTITISKAGTYIVTGESDNLQILVDTADTDDVHIVLDGVTMTDDQADINAQNANKVYVTLAEGSKNTISDSSHNTAEDADAAIFSAIDVTINGSGQLSIEGNANNAIKANDSLHIVGGDYNITATGDAFNVNDELNIVDSQMTIESGEDAVKVDNDEDLTVGNMYLANNTMTIQAGDDAIHASGNLLIDSGDYTISQSAEGLEGKTVTVNDGTFDITASDDGINAANANAATSDISATFNGGDFKITMADGDTDAVDSNGDLTVAGANFDISGQSAFDYDGEVTYTGGTLLVNGEKLTEIVATGPGSGGGGFGGAPAGGEMPKR
;
A
#
# COMPACT_ATOMS: atom_id res chain seq x y z
N MET A 1 -8.09 20.04 -50.27
CA MET A 1 -7.02 19.12 -50.72
C MET A 1 -6.55 18.37 -49.47
N THR A 2 -7.15 17.19 -49.26
CA THR A 2 -7.05 16.44 -48.00
C THR A 2 -6.19 15.20 -48.26
N VAL A 3 -5.06 15.09 -47.62
CA VAL A 3 -4.17 13.92 -47.73
C VAL A 3 -4.45 13.01 -46.55
N LYS A 4 -4.97 11.80 -46.81
CA LYS A 4 -5.11 10.71 -45.86
C LYS A 4 -3.80 9.89 -45.84
N LEU A 5 -3.15 9.78 -44.69
CA LEU A 5 -2.10 8.80 -44.45
C LEU A 5 -2.73 7.50 -43.92
N GLN A 6 -2.54 6.42 -44.64
CA GLN A 6 -2.82 5.05 -44.18
C GLN A 6 -1.60 4.52 -43.41
N LYS A 7 -1.81 4.05 -42.18
CA LYS A 7 -0.82 3.27 -41.43
C LYS A 7 -1.10 1.78 -41.60
N THR A 8 -0.19 1.08 -42.21
CA THR A 8 -0.18 -0.37 -42.36
C THR A 8 0.30 -1.05 -41.06
N LYS A 9 -0.53 -1.94 -40.53
CA LYS A 9 -0.14 -2.84 -39.41
C LYS A 9 0.68 -3.99 -39.93
N LYS A 10 1.87 -4.23 -39.38
CA LYS A 10 2.65 -5.47 -39.61
C LYS A 10 2.31 -6.45 -38.48
N VAL A 11 1.77 -7.59 -38.86
CA VAL A 11 1.58 -8.78 -38.00
C VAL A 11 2.89 -9.56 -38.00
N ALA A 12 3.46 -9.80 -36.86
CA ALA A 12 4.60 -10.69 -36.66
C ALA A 12 4.10 -12.01 -36.06
N THR A 13 4.22 -13.09 -36.84
CA THR A 13 3.93 -14.45 -36.38
C THR A 13 5.21 -15.04 -35.80
N ILE A 14 5.19 -15.44 -34.54
CA ILE A 14 6.30 -16.16 -33.91
C ILE A 14 5.89 -17.62 -33.81
N GLY A 15 6.67 -18.46 -34.51
CA GLY A 15 6.48 -19.90 -34.52
C GLY A 15 7.12 -20.59 -33.31
N LEU A 16 6.36 -21.51 -32.75
CA LEU A 16 6.76 -22.41 -31.66
C LEU A 16 7.64 -23.54 -32.21
N ALA A 17 8.88 -23.64 -31.75
CA ALA A 17 9.74 -24.79 -32.04
C ALA A 17 9.97 -25.60 -30.74
N SER A 18 9.37 -26.79 -30.71
CA SER A 18 9.58 -27.79 -29.67
C SER A 18 10.87 -28.58 -29.97
N LEU A 19 11.78 -28.66 -29.02
CA LEU A 19 12.94 -29.55 -29.08
C LEU A 19 12.90 -30.55 -27.93
N LEU A 20 12.63 -31.79 -28.27
CA LEU A 20 12.84 -32.97 -27.41
C LEU A 20 14.32 -33.37 -27.47
N LEU A 21 14.95 -33.58 -26.33
CA LEU A 21 16.24 -34.28 -26.27
C LEU A 21 16.17 -35.41 -25.23
N LEU A 22 16.49 -36.60 -25.76
CA LEU A 22 16.54 -37.86 -25.04
C LEU A 22 17.77 -37.98 -24.14
N ALA A 23 17.59 -38.73 -23.08
CA ALA A 23 18.61 -39.15 -22.15
C ALA A 23 19.60 -40.16 -22.76
N ALA A 24 20.87 -40.04 -22.32
CA ALA A 24 21.83 -41.17 -22.44
C ALA A 24 22.63 -41.25 -21.12
N CYS A 25 22.55 -42.39 -20.46
CA CYS A 25 23.39 -42.83 -19.35
C CYS A 25 24.84 -43.02 -19.76
N GLY A 26 25.76 -42.55 -18.89
CA GLY A 26 27.19 -42.90 -18.99
C GLY A 26 27.84 -42.76 -17.62
N THR A 27 28.07 -43.90 -16.98
CA THR A 27 28.79 -44.03 -15.70
C THR A 27 30.30 -43.84 -15.90
N ARG A 28 30.96 -42.99 -15.11
CA ARG A 28 32.36 -43.13 -14.73
C ARG A 28 32.61 -42.47 -13.38
N SER A 29 33.05 -43.30 -12.43
CA SER A 29 33.62 -42.98 -11.16
C SER A 29 34.97 -42.26 -11.28
N ASN A 30 35.20 -41.22 -10.46
CA ASN A 30 36.43 -41.01 -9.74
C ASN A 30 36.26 -40.02 -8.59
N ALA A 31 36.95 -40.31 -7.55
CA ALA A 31 36.82 -39.79 -6.20
C ALA A 31 37.49 -38.44 -5.96
N ASP A 32 37.06 -37.85 -4.81
CA ASP A 32 37.76 -36.89 -3.94
C ASP A 32 37.99 -35.45 -4.41
N GLN A 33 37.08 -34.58 -3.94
CA GLN A 33 37.42 -33.45 -3.07
C GLN A 33 36.10 -32.91 -2.46
N GLN A 34 35.91 -33.22 -1.20
CA GLN A 34 34.75 -32.77 -0.41
C GLN A 34 35.02 -31.35 0.10
N SER A 35 34.51 -30.35 -0.58
CA SER A 35 34.32 -29.02 -0.01
C SER A 35 32.90 -28.97 0.53
N SER A 36 32.77 -29.05 1.83
CA SER A 36 31.50 -28.91 2.54
C SER A 36 31.04 -27.46 2.52
N TYR A 37 30.24 -27.10 1.55
CA TYR A 37 29.33 -25.95 1.68
C TYR A 37 28.16 -26.39 2.55
N SER A 38 28.18 -26.01 3.82
CA SER A 38 26.98 -26.00 4.66
C SER A 38 26.03 -24.95 4.06
N SER A 39 25.00 -25.40 3.37
CA SER A 39 23.80 -24.57 3.20
C SER A 39 23.15 -24.44 4.56
N SER A 40 23.37 -23.33 5.23
CA SER A 40 22.52 -22.92 6.32
C SER A 40 21.15 -22.62 5.74
N THR A 41 20.23 -23.57 5.84
CA THR A 41 18.81 -23.29 5.77
C THR A 41 18.53 -22.31 6.90
N ALA A 42 18.40 -21.05 6.60
CA ALA A 42 17.84 -20.06 7.50
C ALA A 42 16.44 -20.58 7.86
N THR A 43 16.30 -21.05 9.08
CA THR A 43 15.00 -21.31 9.67
C THR A 43 14.32 -19.95 9.74
N LYS A 44 13.27 -19.70 8.91
CA LYS A 44 12.38 -18.56 9.13
C LYS A 44 11.94 -18.65 10.60
N SER A 45 12.42 -17.74 11.42
CA SER A 45 11.80 -17.53 12.73
C SER A 45 10.38 -17.10 12.43
N SER A 46 9.39 -17.80 12.96
CA SER A 46 8.04 -17.28 12.99
C SER A 46 8.11 -15.96 13.76
N GLN A 47 8.06 -14.84 13.07
CA GLN A 47 7.85 -13.54 13.69
C GLN A 47 6.58 -13.67 14.53
N GLY A 48 6.70 -13.38 15.82
CA GLY A 48 5.53 -13.31 16.70
C GLY A 48 4.71 -12.10 16.25
N SER A 49 3.40 -12.29 16.01
CA SER A 49 2.49 -11.17 15.77
C SER A 49 2.66 -10.13 16.88
N SER A 50 2.99 -8.90 16.50
CA SER A 50 3.04 -7.77 17.42
C SER A 50 1.62 -7.46 17.90
N ALA A 51 1.49 -7.02 19.16
CA ALA A 51 0.18 -6.59 19.64
C ALA A 51 -0.19 -5.26 18.97
N VAL A 52 -1.25 -5.28 18.19
CA VAL A 52 -1.79 -4.07 17.54
C VAL A 52 -2.20 -3.05 18.61
N SER A 53 -1.68 -1.83 18.52
CA SER A 53 -1.99 -0.78 19.47
C SER A 53 -3.46 -0.35 19.38
N SER A 54 -4.09 -0.19 20.55
CA SER A 54 -5.46 0.33 20.65
C SER A 54 -5.59 1.82 20.35
N ASP A 55 -4.47 2.51 20.18
CA ASP A 55 -4.46 3.92 19.79
C ASP A 55 -4.80 4.08 18.30
N TYR A 56 -4.58 3.04 17.48
CA TYR A 56 -4.84 3.03 16.04
C TYR A 56 -6.06 2.19 15.63
N ILE A 57 -6.33 1.10 16.34
CA ILE A 57 -7.45 0.18 16.04
C ILE A 57 -8.24 -0.08 17.30
N SER A 58 -9.48 0.37 17.33
CA SER A 58 -10.39 0.19 18.47
C SER A 58 -10.89 -1.26 18.60
N ASN A 59 -11.56 -1.56 19.70
CA ASN A 59 -12.22 -2.86 19.85
C ASN A 59 -13.46 -2.99 18.94
N GLU A 60 -14.09 -1.88 18.64
CA GLU A 60 -15.24 -1.79 17.73
C GLU A 60 -14.81 -2.11 16.30
N ASP A 61 -13.63 -1.65 15.86
CA ASP A 61 -13.07 -1.97 14.53
C ASP A 61 -12.79 -3.46 14.35
N LYS A 62 -12.47 -4.16 15.44
CA LYS A 62 -12.22 -5.62 15.45
C LYS A 62 -13.50 -6.46 15.56
N GLN A 63 -14.67 -5.83 15.74
CA GLN A 63 -15.91 -6.55 15.93
C GLN A 63 -16.49 -7.03 14.60
N THR A 64 -16.50 -8.34 14.38
CA THR A 64 -17.01 -8.97 13.15
C THR A 64 -18.29 -9.79 13.39
N ALA A 65 -18.70 -9.95 14.66
CA ALA A 65 -19.87 -10.76 15.00
C ALA A 65 -21.17 -9.99 14.71
N TYR A 66 -22.11 -10.66 14.08
CA TYR A 66 -23.45 -10.14 13.79
C TYR A 66 -24.51 -11.23 14.03
N ASP A 67 -25.76 -10.82 14.24
CA ASP A 67 -26.90 -11.73 14.41
C ASP A 67 -27.75 -11.76 13.14
N GLU A 68 -27.68 -12.86 12.40
CA GLU A 68 -28.44 -13.04 11.16
C GLU A 68 -29.96 -12.90 11.33
N THR A 69 -30.49 -13.18 12.52
CA THR A 69 -31.94 -13.18 12.76
C THR A 69 -32.50 -11.79 12.96
N SER A 70 -31.69 -10.84 13.41
CA SER A 70 -32.08 -9.45 13.61
C SER A 70 -31.58 -8.53 12.48
N SER A 71 -30.72 -9.04 11.61
CA SER A 71 -30.19 -8.29 10.47
C SER A 71 -31.18 -8.15 9.32
N SER A 72 -31.16 -7.03 8.64
CA SER A 72 -31.82 -6.88 7.34
C SER A 72 -31.00 -7.61 6.27
N LYS A 73 -31.68 -8.20 5.28
CA LYS A 73 -31.03 -8.94 4.20
C LYS A 73 -31.27 -8.23 2.87
N ILE A 74 -30.22 -8.09 2.11
CA ILE A 74 -30.20 -7.53 0.75
C ILE A 74 -29.67 -8.63 -0.17
N THR A 75 -30.53 -9.17 -1.03
CA THR A 75 -30.13 -10.18 -2.02
C THR A 75 -30.09 -9.54 -3.40
N LEU A 76 -28.91 -9.36 -3.93
CA LEU A 76 -28.66 -8.79 -5.25
C LEU A 76 -29.06 -9.81 -6.34
N ASN A 77 -29.67 -9.33 -7.42
CA ASN A 77 -30.11 -10.15 -8.53
C ASN A 77 -30.07 -9.35 -9.85
N GLY A 78 -28.87 -9.23 -10.43
CA GLY A 78 -28.61 -8.41 -11.62
C GLY A 78 -28.91 -6.93 -11.35
N SER A 79 -29.85 -6.35 -12.09
CA SER A 79 -30.25 -4.94 -11.94
C SER A 79 -31.36 -4.72 -10.90
N SER A 80 -31.58 -5.68 -9.99
CA SER A 80 -32.61 -5.59 -8.94
C SER A 80 -32.10 -6.21 -7.63
N ALA A 81 -32.80 -5.97 -6.52
CA ALA A 81 -32.52 -6.63 -5.26
C ALA A 81 -33.82 -6.95 -4.50
N GLU A 82 -33.78 -8.03 -3.73
CA GLU A 82 -34.82 -8.33 -2.73
C GLU A 82 -34.33 -7.84 -1.37
N ILE A 83 -35.13 -7.02 -0.69
CA ILE A 83 -34.83 -6.50 0.64
C ILE A 83 -35.81 -7.07 1.65
N SER A 84 -35.27 -7.70 2.67
CA SER A 84 -36.05 -8.24 3.80
C SER A 84 -35.53 -7.59 5.10
N GLY A 85 -36.46 -7.10 5.92
CA GLY A 85 -36.13 -6.33 7.12
C GLY A 85 -36.54 -4.86 7.00
N SER A 86 -35.78 -3.96 7.58
CA SER A 86 -36.10 -2.53 7.59
C SER A 86 -34.81 -1.68 7.49
N GLY A 87 -34.96 -0.41 7.11
CA GLY A 87 -33.86 0.55 7.05
C GLY A 87 -33.16 0.64 5.71
N ALA A 88 -33.41 -0.28 4.78
CA ALA A 88 -32.97 -0.19 3.39
C ALA A 88 -34.17 -0.17 2.45
N VAL A 89 -34.04 0.55 1.33
CA VAL A 89 -35.02 0.60 0.24
C VAL A 89 -34.27 0.65 -1.08
N ILE A 90 -34.84 0.03 -2.11
CA ILE A 90 -34.33 0.15 -3.47
C ILE A 90 -35.21 1.14 -4.27
N ASN A 91 -34.55 2.03 -4.96
CA ASN A 91 -35.18 2.96 -5.89
C ASN A 91 -34.33 3.07 -7.14
N GLU A 92 -34.89 2.71 -8.30
CA GLU A 92 -34.13 2.59 -9.55
C GLU A 92 -32.93 1.64 -9.35
N ASN A 93 -31.70 2.13 -9.49
CA ASN A 93 -30.47 1.38 -9.33
C ASN A 93 -29.72 1.68 -8.00
N THR A 94 -30.38 2.30 -7.03
CA THR A 94 -29.77 2.63 -5.75
C THR A 94 -30.48 1.94 -4.59
N ILE A 95 -29.73 1.20 -3.78
CA ILE A 95 -30.15 0.64 -2.51
C ILE A 95 -29.73 1.63 -1.42
N THR A 96 -30.68 2.41 -0.90
CA THR A 96 -30.39 3.37 0.16
C THR A 96 -30.59 2.75 1.53
N ILE A 97 -29.52 2.70 2.33
CA ILE A 97 -29.53 2.38 3.76
C ILE A 97 -29.70 3.70 4.51
N SER A 98 -30.81 3.84 5.24
CA SER A 98 -31.22 5.08 5.89
C SER A 98 -31.44 4.94 7.40
N LYS A 99 -30.98 3.85 8.03
CA LYS A 99 -31.06 3.62 9.47
C LYS A 99 -29.86 2.82 9.96
N ALA A 100 -29.52 3.02 11.24
CA ALA A 100 -28.61 2.15 11.97
C ALA A 100 -29.06 0.68 11.89
N GLY A 101 -28.09 -0.22 11.88
CA GLY A 101 -28.34 -1.66 11.91
C GLY A 101 -27.36 -2.46 11.06
N THR A 102 -27.61 -3.77 11.02
CA THR A 102 -26.79 -4.69 10.24
C THR A 102 -27.55 -5.13 8.98
N TYR A 103 -26.85 -5.08 7.85
CA TYR A 103 -27.35 -5.40 6.51
C TYR A 103 -26.47 -6.47 5.89
N ILE A 104 -26.98 -7.69 5.77
CA ILE A 104 -26.28 -8.80 5.11
C ILE A 104 -26.57 -8.72 3.63
N VAL A 105 -25.50 -8.56 2.84
CA VAL A 105 -25.58 -8.45 1.38
C VAL A 105 -25.05 -9.73 0.76
N THR A 106 -25.79 -10.29 -0.18
CA THR A 106 -25.47 -11.50 -0.92
C THR A 106 -25.83 -11.37 -2.39
N GLY A 107 -25.23 -12.18 -3.26
CA GLY A 107 -25.63 -12.28 -4.67
C GLY A 107 -24.85 -11.35 -5.58
N GLU A 108 -25.38 -11.14 -6.79
CA GLU A 108 -24.66 -10.47 -7.88
C GLU A 108 -25.45 -9.30 -8.44
N SER A 109 -24.77 -8.20 -8.73
CA SER A 109 -25.33 -7.00 -9.35
C SER A 109 -24.41 -6.47 -10.45
N ASP A 110 -25.01 -5.98 -11.52
CA ASP A 110 -24.36 -5.35 -12.67
C ASP A 110 -24.76 -3.88 -12.88
N ASN A 111 -25.47 -3.28 -11.94
CA ASN A 111 -25.87 -1.86 -11.96
C ASN A 111 -26.64 -1.46 -10.69
N LEU A 112 -26.15 -1.80 -9.50
CA LEU A 112 -26.75 -1.39 -8.23
C LEU A 112 -25.71 -0.82 -7.29
N GLN A 113 -25.90 0.43 -6.89
CA GLN A 113 -25.13 1.07 -5.83
C GLN A 113 -25.78 0.81 -4.45
N ILE A 114 -24.97 0.58 -3.42
CA ILE A 114 -25.36 0.67 -2.02
C ILE A 114 -24.98 2.05 -1.50
N LEU A 115 -25.97 2.90 -1.27
CA LEU A 115 -25.80 4.23 -0.69
C LEU A 115 -26.13 4.18 0.80
N VAL A 116 -25.18 4.58 1.64
CA VAL A 116 -25.41 4.82 3.08
C VAL A 116 -25.65 6.30 3.30
N ASP A 117 -26.86 6.64 3.74
CA ASP A 117 -27.26 8.01 4.09
C ASP A 117 -28.21 7.93 5.30
N THR A 118 -27.62 8.00 6.50
CA THR A 118 -28.32 7.86 7.78
C THR A 118 -28.14 9.14 8.61
N ALA A 119 -28.52 9.09 9.89
CA ALA A 119 -28.20 10.17 10.81
C ALA A 119 -26.72 10.09 11.26
N ASP A 120 -26.10 11.21 11.54
CA ASP A 120 -24.71 11.35 12.00
C ASP A 120 -24.40 10.62 13.34
N THR A 121 -25.41 10.05 13.97
CA THR A 121 -25.28 9.28 15.22
C THR A 121 -25.48 7.79 15.03
N ASP A 122 -25.72 7.36 13.80
CA ASP A 122 -26.07 5.98 13.47
C ASP A 122 -24.85 5.22 12.96
N ASP A 123 -24.56 4.06 13.54
CA ASP A 123 -23.61 3.11 12.98
C ASP A 123 -24.32 2.16 12.01
N VAL A 124 -23.68 1.93 10.87
CA VAL A 124 -24.16 1.00 9.85
C VAL A 124 -23.17 -0.15 9.67
N HIS A 125 -23.66 -1.39 9.76
CA HIS A 125 -22.88 -2.59 9.51
C HIS A 125 -23.34 -3.24 8.21
N ILE A 126 -22.49 -3.29 7.20
CA ILE A 126 -22.68 -4.02 5.95
C ILE A 126 -21.87 -5.31 6.02
N VAL A 127 -22.52 -6.46 5.90
CA VAL A 127 -21.83 -7.75 5.86
C VAL A 127 -21.84 -8.24 4.41
N LEU A 128 -20.68 -8.40 3.82
CA LEU A 128 -20.51 -8.96 2.47
C LEU A 128 -20.34 -10.47 2.58
N ASP A 129 -21.34 -11.23 2.08
CA ASP A 129 -21.36 -12.69 2.14
C ASP A 129 -21.58 -13.29 0.74
N GLY A 130 -20.53 -13.33 -0.05
CA GLY A 130 -20.56 -13.82 -1.43
C GLY A 130 -21.21 -12.81 -2.39
N VAL A 131 -20.66 -11.60 -2.40
CA VAL A 131 -21.16 -10.47 -3.21
C VAL A 131 -20.30 -10.31 -4.46
N THR A 132 -20.96 -10.06 -5.61
CA THR A 132 -20.31 -9.53 -6.82
C THR A 132 -21.08 -8.28 -7.24
N MET A 133 -20.41 -7.14 -7.27
CA MET A 133 -21.00 -5.86 -7.70
C MET A 133 -20.15 -5.22 -8.78
N THR A 134 -20.82 -4.64 -9.78
CA THR A 134 -20.22 -3.77 -10.79
C THR A 134 -21.19 -2.66 -11.12
N ASP A 135 -20.73 -1.40 -11.08
CA ASP A 135 -21.57 -0.23 -11.39
C ASP A 135 -20.76 0.81 -12.22
N ASP A 136 -21.47 1.73 -12.85
CA ASP A 136 -20.91 2.96 -13.46
C ASP A 136 -20.69 4.08 -12.42
N GLN A 137 -20.80 3.77 -11.13
CA GLN A 137 -20.57 4.61 -9.95
C GLN A 137 -19.85 3.77 -8.88
N ALA A 138 -19.57 4.36 -7.72
CA ALA A 138 -19.10 3.59 -6.59
C ALA A 138 -20.16 2.55 -6.17
N ASP A 139 -19.80 1.28 -6.13
CA ASP A 139 -20.69 0.19 -5.72
C ASP A 139 -21.17 0.34 -4.27
N ILE A 140 -20.25 0.75 -3.38
CA ILE A 140 -20.55 1.14 -2.00
C ILE A 140 -20.19 2.61 -1.85
N ASN A 141 -21.18 3.43 -1.48
CA ASN A 141 -21.08 4.87 -1.34
C ASN A 141 -21.59 5.29 0.03
N ALA A 142 -20.69 5.57 0.97
CA ALA A 142 -21.03 6.00 2.32
C ALA A 142 -20.96 7.53 2.42
N GLN A 143 -22.14 8.18 2.44
CA GLN A 143 -22.24 9.64 2.43
C GLN A 143 -22.45 10.22 3.83
N ASN A 144 -23.23 9.54 4.67
CA ASN A 144 -23.58 10.04 5.99
C ASN A 144 -23.95 8.91 6.96
N ALA A 145 -23.24 8.87 8.08
CA ALA A 145 -23.48 8.02 9.27
C ALA A 145 -22.52 8.49 10.38
N ASN A 146 -22.61 7.93 11.58
CA ASN A 146 -21.51 8.09 12.55
C ASN A 146 -20.27 7.31 12.10
N LYS A 147 -20.46 6.05 11.69
CA LYS A 147 -19.42 5.19 11.11
C LYS A 147 -20.04 4.06 10.29
N VAL A 148 -19.33 3.63 9.25
CA VAL A 148 -19.70 2.44 8.47
C VAL A 148 -18.69 1.33 8.73
N TYR A 149 -19.20 0.13 9.03
CA TYR A 149 -18.42 -1.10 9.12
C TYR A 149 -18.79 -1.99 7.94
N VAL A 150 -17.78 -2.42 7.18
CA VAL A 150 -17.95 -3.41 6.10
C VAL A 150 -17.26 -4.70 6.54
N THR A 151 -18.03 -5.71 6.89
CA THR A 151 -17.51 -6.99 7.39
C THR A 151 -17.47 -8.02 6.27
N LEU A 152 -16.30 -8.57 5.99
CA LEU A 152 -16.11 -9.71 5.10
C LEU A 152 -16.45 -10.99 5.86
N ALA A 153 -17.59 -11.60 5.55
CA ALA A 153 -18.05 -12.81 6.23
C ALA A 153 -17.01 -13.93 6.12
N GLU A 154 -16.87 -14.75 7.16
CA GLU A 154 -15.88 -15.83 7.20
C GLU A 154 -16.06 -16.79 6.00
N GLY A 155 -14.97 -16.98 5.24
CA GLY A 155 -14.93 -17.85 4.06
C GLY A 155 -15.68 -17.32 2.84
N SER A 156 -16.26 -16.11 2.90
CA SER A 156 -16.88 -15.46 1.74
C SER A 156 -15.84 -15.04 0.71
N LYS A 157 -16.28 -14.91 -0.53
CA LYS A 157 -15.54 -14.32 -1.63
C LYS A 157 -16.37 -13.21 -2.23
N ASN A 158 -15.85 -12.01 -2.19
CA ASN A 158 -16.54 -10.82 -2.62
C ASN A 158 -15.76 -10.14 -3.74
N THR A 159 -16.46 -9.55 -4.69
CA THR A 159 -15.87 -8.75 -5.77
C THR A 159 -16.64 -7.44 -5.87
N ILE A 160 -15.95 -6.33 -5.91
CA ILE A 160 -16.49 -4.99 -6.07
C ILE A 160 -15.67 -4.30 -7.16
N SER A 161 -16.34 -3.74 -8.17
CA SER A 161 -15.68 -3.20 -9.33
C SER A 161 -16.49 -2.05 -9.92
N ASP A 162 -15.94 -0.85 -9.93
CA ASP A 162 -16.55 0.19 -10.77
C ASP A 162 -16.18 -0.02 -12.24
N SER A 163 -16.81 0.73 -13.11
CA SER A 163 -16.46 0.73 -14.54
C SER A 163 -15.67 2.00 -14.90
N SER A 164 -14.97 1.95 -16.03
CA SER A 164 -14.31 3.13 -16.59
C SER A 164 -15.28 4.28 -16.98
N HIS A 165 -16.57 4.10 -16.75
CA HIS A 165 -17.61 5.13 -16.95
C HIS A 165 -17.98 5.84 -15.63
N ASN A 166 -17.43 5.41 -14.49
CA ASN A 166 -17.58 6.19 -13.27
C ASN A 166 -16.91 7.57 -13.48
N THR A 167 -17.72 8.60 -13.60
CA THR A 167 -17.29 9.98 -13.83
C THR A 167 -17.63 10.88 -12.65
N ALA A 168 -17.89 10.29 -11.49
CA ALA A 168 -18.14 11.04 -10.27
C ALA A 168 -16.88 11.84 -9.91
N GLU A 169 -17.04 13.14 -9.65
CA GLU A 169 -15.92 14.03 -9.37
C GLU A 169 -15.29 13.73 -8.00
N ASP A 170 -16.13 13.39 -7.01
CA ASP A 170 -15.68 13.10 -5.65
C ASP A 170 -15.61 11.60 -5.34
N ALA A 171 -16.53 10.80 -5.89
CA ALA A 171 -16.68 9.36 -5.61
C ALA A 171 -16.14 8.51 -6.79
N ASP A 172 -14.96 8.80 -7.25
CA ASP A 172 -14.26 8.18 -8.38
C ASP A 172 -13.51 6.90 -7.96
N ALA A 173 -14.22 6.02 -7.26
CA ALA A 173 -13.69 4.76 -6.73
C ALA A 173 -14.77 3.66 -6.74
N ALA A 174 -14.36 2.40 -6.68
CA ALA A 174 -15.29 1.28 -6.52
C ALA A 174 -15.95 1.28 -5.12
N ILE A 175 -15.20 1.67 -4.10
CA ILE A 175 -15.73 1.93 -2.75
C ILE A 175 -15.39 3.37 -2.37
N PHE A 176 -16.41 4.17 -2.05
CA PHE A 176 -16.24 5.55 -1.60
C PHE A 176 -16.84 5.76 -0.21
N SER A 177 -16.14 6.52 0.63
CA SER A 177 -16.66 6.99 1.91
C SER A 177 -16.34 8.48 2.13
N ALA A 178 -17.35 9.25 2.48
CA ALA A 178 -17.20 10.64 2.94
C ALA A 178 -17.01 10.75 4.46
N ILE A 179 -17.03 9.62 5.16
CA ILE A 179 -17.02 9.50 6.62
C ILE A 179 -16.11 8.34 7.04
N ASP A 180 -15.88 8.19 8.34
CA ASP A 180 -15.12 7.06 8.89
C ASP A 180 -15.66 5.71 8.42
N VAL A 181 -14.77 4.86 7.92
CA VAL A 181 -15.11 3.50 7.51
C VAL A 181 -14.10 2.49 8.05
N THR A 182 -14.61 1.33 8.46
CA THR A 182 -13.78 0.17 8.79
C THR A 182 -14.17 -0.99 7.89
N ILE A 183 -13.19 -1.62 7.22
CA ILE A 183 -13.38 -2.91 6.54
C ILE A 183 -12.70 -3.97 7.41
N ASN A 184 -13.46 -4.97 7.86
CA ASN A 184 -12.95 -6.01 8.74
C ASN A 184 -13.42 -7.42 8.34
N GLY A 185 -12.98 -8.43 9.05
CA GLY A 185 -13.38 -9.81 8.82
C GLY A 185 -12.28 -10.70 8.29
N SER A 186 -12.64 -11.92 7.90
CA SER A 186 -11.67 -12.93 7.42
C SER A 186 -12.01 -13.49 6.03
N GLY A 187 -13.00 -12.90 5.35
CA GLY A 187 -13.33 -13.22 3.97
C GLY A 187 -12.32 -12.66 2.98
N GLN A 188 -12.55 -12.94 1.70
CA GLN A 188 -11.78 -12.40 0.58
C GLN A 188 -12.54 -11.24 -0.07
N LEU A 189 -11.82 -10.21 -0.50
CA LEU A 189 -12.36 -9.10 -1.27
C LEU A 189 -11.43 -8.76 -2.45
N SER A 190 -11.96 -8.93 -3.66
CA SER A 190 -11.33 -8.39 -4.87
C SER A 190 -11.94 -7.04 -5.18
N ILE A 191 -11.11 -6.04 -5.43
CA ILE A 191 -11.56 -4.69 -5.80
C ILE A 191 -10.88 -4.26 -7.08
N GLU A 192 -11.66 -3.72 -8.02
CA GLU A 192 -11.17 -3.19 -9.28
C GLU A 192 -11.62 -1.74 -9.43
N GLY A 193 -10.71 -0.79 -9.25
CA GLY A 193 -10.90 0.64 -9.53
C GLY A 193 -10.60 0.94 -10.99
N ASN A 194 -11.60 0.71 -11.86
CA ASN A 194 -11.41 0.84 -13.31
C ASN A 194 -11.50 2.28 -13.81
N ALA A 195 -12.18 3.17 -13.07
CA ALA A 195 -12.24 4.58 -13.39
C ALA A 195 -11.01 5.33 -12.87
N ASN A 196 -10.69 5.16 -11.60
CA ASN A 196 -9.59 5.81 -10.91
C ASN A 196 -9.17 4.96 -9.70
N ASN A 197 -9.67 5.25 -8.50
CA ASN A 197 -9.26 4.60 -7.26
C ASN A 197 -10.03 3.29 -7.01
N ALA A 198 -9.42 2.36 -6.25
CA ALA A 198 -10.18 1.19 -5.79
C ALA A 198 -10.99 1.53 -4.53
N ILE A 199 -10.36 2.12 -3.52
CA ILE A 199 -11.03 2.63 -2.31
C ILE A 199 -10.63 4.08 -2.09
N LYS A 200 -11.63 4.96 -1.92
CA LYS A 200 -11.40 6.37 -1.57
C LYS A 200 -12.17 6.74 -0.30
N ALA A 201 -11.49 7.35 0.66
CA ALA A 201 -12.11 7.83 1.89
C ALA A 201 -11.70 9.28 2.17
N ASN A 202 -12.68 10.17 2.34
CA ASN A 202 -12.44 11.57 2.67
C ASN A 202 -12.20 11.81 4.16
N ASP A 203 -12.36 10.78 4.98
CA ASP A 203 -12.09 10.75 6.42
C ASP A 203 -11.20 9.54 6.70
N SER A 204 -11.33 8.85 7.82
CA SER A 204 -10.44 7.74 8.20
C SER A 204 -10.89 6.40 7.63
N LEU A 205 -9.92 5.58 7.20
CA LEU A 205 -10.13 4.19 6.78
C LEU A 205 -9.32 3.24 7.66
N HIS A 206 -10.02 2.27 8.27
CA HIS A 206 -9.37 1.18 8.99
C HIS A 206 -9.59 -0.15 8.29
N ILE A 207 -8.53 -0.95 8.11
CA ILE A 207 -8.59 -2.32 7.56
C ILE A 207 -8.10 -3.28 8.65
N VAL A 208 -8.95 -4.26 9.02
CA VAL A 208 -8.64 -5.22 10.10
C VAL A 208 -8.88 -6.65 9.62
N GLY A 209 -7.81 -7.35 9.31
CA GLY A 209 -7.88 -8.70 8.73
C GLY A 209 -8.29 -8.70 7.26
N GLY A 210 -8.65 -9.88 6.76
CA GLY A 210 -9.07 -10.09 5.38
C GLY A 210 -7.96 -10.43 4.40
N ASP A 211 -8.37 -10.91 3.22
CA ASP A 211 -7.50 -11.28 2.11
C ASP A 211 -7.96 -10.46 0.88
N TYR A 212 -7.10 -9.58 0.40
CA TYR A 212 -7.44 -8.57 -0.61
C TYR A 212 -6.63 -8.77 -1.88
N ASN A 213 -7.33 -8.65 -3.02
CA ASN A 213 -6.71 -8.50 -4.33
C ASN A 213 -7.23 -7.21 -4.96
N ILE A 214 -6.36 -6.21 -5.09
CA ILE A 214 -6.77 -4.85 -5.46
C ILE A 214 -6.05 -4.43 -6.73
N THR A 215 -6.80 -3.95 -7.71
CA THR A 215 -6.28 -3.29 -8.89
C THR A 215 -6.93 -1.93 -9.05
N ALA A 216 -6.16 -0.92 -9.45
CA ALA A 216 -6.66 0.42 -9.70
C ALA A 216 -5.95 1.08 -10.89
N THR A 217 -6.64 1.93 -11.62
CA THR A 217 -6.01 2.76 -12.67
C THR A 217 -5.35 4.00 -12.09
N GLY A 218 -5.82 4.50 -10.97
CA GLY A 218 -5.20 5.50 -10.09
C GLY A 218 -4.66 4.82 -8.83
N ASP A 219 -4.99 5.37 -7.65
CA ASP A 219 -4.55 4.84 -6.37
C ASP A 219 -5.38 3.61 -5.96
N ALA A 220 -4.73 2.58 -5.35
CA ALA A 220 -5.51 1.49 -4.80
C ALA A 220 -6.23 1.92 -3.51
N PHE A 221 -5.56 2.65 -2.64
CA PHE A 221 -6.15 3.35 -1.50
C PHE A 221 -5.84 4.83 -1.60
N ASN A 222 -6.88 5.68 -1.60
CA ASN A 222 -6.77 7.13 -1.56
C ASN A 222 -7.54 7.64 -0.34
N VAL A 223 -6.84 7.96 0.73
CA VAL A 223 -7.43 8.34 2.01
C VAL A 223 -6.96 9.74 2.41
N ASN A 224 -7.80 10.50 3.09
CA ASN A 224 -7.46 11.89 3.40
C ASN A 224 -6.88 12.06 4.81
N ASP A 225 -7.49 11.49 5.85
CA ASP A 225 -7.13 11.82 7.22
C ASP A 225 -6.25 10.77 7.90
N GLU A 226 -6.68 9.52 7.94
CA GLU A 226 -5.97 8.43 8.60
C GLU A 226 -6.20 7.08 7.90
N LEU A 227 -5.12 6.32 7.70
CA LEU A 227 -5.21 4.96 7.15
C LEU A 227 -4.49 3.99 8.07
N ASN A 228 -5.23 3.07 8.69
CA ASN A 228 -4.68 2.03 9.54
C ASN A 228 -4.98 0.65 8.97
N ILE A 229 -3.94 -0.16 8.68
CA ILE A 229 -4.09 -1.51 8.11
C ILE A 229 -3.38 -2.51 9.02
N VAL A 230 -4.13 -3.49 9.51
CA VAL A 230 -3.58 -4.50 10.43
C VAL A 230 -4.07 -5.91 10.14
N ASP A 231 -3.22 -6.91 10.41
CA ASP A 231 -3.53 -8.34 10.33
C ASP A 231 -4.05 -8.80 8.96
N SER A 232 -3.69 -8.11 7.87
CA SER A 232 -4.24 -8.29 6.51
C SER A 232 -3.26 -8.94 5.55
N GLN A 233 -3.78 -9.65 4.53
CA GLN A 233 -3.02 -10.10 3.37
C GLN A 233 -3.48 -9.33 2.14
N MET A 234 -2.55 -8.72 1.40
CA MET A 234 -2.88 -7.88 0.26
C MET A 234 -1.98 -8.14 -0.93
N THR A 235 -2.59 -8.23 -2.10
CA THR A 235 -1.90 -8.10 -3.40
C THR A 235 -2.46 -6.87 -4.09
N ILE A 236 -1.60 -5.92 -4.43
CA ILE A 236 -2.00 -4.61 -4.94
C ILE A 236 -1.24 -4.31 -6.23
N GLU A 237 -1.99 -3.89 -7.26
CA GLU A 237 -1.46 -3.33 -8.51
C GLU A 237 -2.18 -2.00 -8.78
N SER A 238 -1.46 -0.89 -8.80
CA SER A 238 -1.99 0.46 -9.01
C SER A 238 -1.29 1.18 -10.15
N GLY A 239 -2.03 2.08 -10.82
CA GLY A 239 -1.48 2.96 -11.86
C GLY A 239 -0.78 4.18 -11.29
N GLU A 240 -1.14 4.58 -10.08
CA GLU A 240 -0.53 5.64 -9.28
C GLU A 240 -0.09 5.04 -7.94
N ASP A 241 -0.40 5.64 -6.78
CA ASP A 241 0.02 5.12 -5.48
C ASP A 241 -0.74 3.84 -5.10
N ALA A 242 -0.05 2.91 -4.43
CA ALA A 242 -0.74 1.71 -3.98
C ALA A 242 -1.47 1.95 -2.65
N VAL A 243 -0.81 2.55 -1.67
CA VAL A 243 -1.40 2.82 -0.35
C VAL A 243 -1.11 4.28 0.01
N LYS A 244 -2.10 5.14 -0.17
CA LYS A 244 -1.95 6.59 0.02
C LYS A 244 -2.84 7.12 1.12
N VAL A 245 -2.27 7.93 2.00
CA VAL A 245 -3.00 8.86 2.86
C VAL A 245 -2.36 10.24 2.75
N ASP A 246 -3.13 11.20 2.25
CA ASP A 246 -2.60 12.52 1.93
C ASP A 246 -3.58 13.63 2.30
N ASN A 247 -3.08 14.60 3.08
CA ASN A 247 -3.79 15.81 3.43
C ASN A 247 -2.85 17.02 3.35
N ASP A 248 -2.96 17.77 2.28
CA ASP A 248 -2.15 18.97 2.03
C ASP A 248 -2.57 20.18 2.88
N GLU A 249 -3.76 20.16 3.47
CA GLU A 249 -4.33 21.32 4.18
C GLU A 249 -4.06 21.28 5.69
N ASP A 250 -4.07 20.10 6.30
CA ASP A 250 -3.85 19.90 7.73
C ASP A 250 -2.69 18.93 8.01
N LEU A 251 -1.53 19.44 8.35
CA LEU A 251 -0.32 18.65 8.67
C LEU A 251 -0.44 17.80 9.96
N THR A 252 -1.57 17.82 10.64
CA THR A 252 -1.82 16.99 11.84
C THR A 252 -2.50 15.66 11.52
N VAL A 253 -3.02 15.51 10.31
CA VAL A 253 -3.62 14.30 9.75
C VAL A 253 -2.76 13.75 8.60
N GLY A 254 -3.26 12.88 7.78
CA GLY A 254 -2.46 12.21 6.74
C GLY A 254 -1.54 11.14 7.34
N ASN A 255 -1.94 10.52 8.46
CA ASN A 255 -1.11 9.54 9.16
C ASN A 255 -1.46 8.10 8.78
N MET A 256 -0.45 7.21 8.78
CA MET A 256 -0.62 5.80 8.47
C MET A 256 -0.01 4.90 9.56
N TYR A 257 -0.76 3.85 9.93
CA TYR A 257 -0.29 2.79 10.81
C TYR A 257 -0.44 1.42 10.17
N LEU A 258 0.67 0.66 10.12
CA LEU A 258 0.71 -0.69 9.56
C LEU A 258 1.25 -1.69 10.59
N ALA A 259 0.55 -2.83 10.78
CA ALA A 259 1.03 -3.89 11.67
C ALA A 259 0.59 -5.29 11.23
N ASN A 260 1.49 -6.26 11.31
CA ASN A 260 1.24 -7.68 11.02
C ASN A 260 0.70 -7.97 9.61
N ASN A 261 0.95 -7.10 8.64
CA ASN A 261 0.46 -7.28 7.29
C ASN A 261 1.40 -8.15 6.46
N THR A 262 0.85 -8.80 5.42
CA THR A 262 1.62 -9.36 4.32
C THR A 262 1.17 -8.67 3.04
N MET A 263 2.02 -7.84 2.45
CA MET A 263 1.68 -7.06 1.27
C MET A 263 2.63 -7.37 0.12
N THR A 264 2.04 -7.59 -1.06
CA THR A 264 2.77 -7.64 -2.34
C THR A 264 2.26 -6.49 -3.18
N ILE A 265 3.15 -5.56 -3.55
CA ILE A 265 2.78 -4.29 -4.17
C ILE A 265 3.54 -4.11 -5.49
N GLN A 266 2.80 -3.63 -6.49
CA GLN A 266 3.32 -3.04 -7.71
C GLN A 266 2.59 -1.71 -7.91
N ALA A 267 3.31 -0.59 -7.81
CA ALA A 267 2.77 0.74 -7.96
C ALA A 267 3.33 1.44 -9.20
N GLY A 268 2.53 2.31 -9.80
CA GLY A 268 2.97 3.19 -10.88
C GLY A 268 3.71 4.40 -10.37
N ASP A 269 3.39 4.84 -9.15
CA ASP A 269 4.07 5.88 -8.38
C ASP A 269 4.51 5.28 -7.05
N ASP A 270 4.10 5.75 -5.89
CA ASP A 270 4.60 5.28 -4.60
C ASP A 270 3.88 4.03 -4.10
N ALA A 271 4.64 3.15 -3.45
CA ALA A 271 4.03 1.95 -2.90
C ALA A 271 3.28 2.21 -1.59
N ILE A 272 3.86 3.00 -0.69
CA ILE A 272 3.24 3.39 0.59
C ILE A 272 3.58 4.86 0.86
N HIS A 273 2.59 5.74 0.77
CA HIS A 273 2.73 7.18 0.93
C HIS A 273 1.86 7.72 2.07
N ALA A 274 2.46 8.49 2.98
CA ALA A 274 1.76 9.23 4.02
C ALA A 274 2.25 10.69 4.08
N SER A 275 1.40 11.67 3.84
CA SER A 275 1.80 13.08 3.98
C SER A 275 2.16 13.46 5.42
N GLY A 276 1.65 12.69 6.40
CA GLY A 276 1.95 12.78 7.83
C GLY A 276 2.96 11.72 8.29
N ASN A 277 2.64 11.05 9.39
CA ASN A 277 3.53 10.05 9.97
C ASN A 277 3.21 8.66 9.42
N LEU A 278 4.21 7.96 8.91
CA LEU A 278 4.16 6.54 8.59
C LEU A 278 4.78 5.74 9.74
N LEU A 279 3.97 4.93 10.42
CA LEU A 279 4.42 4.02 11.47
C LEU A 279 4.18 2.57 11.04
N ILE A 280 5.25 1.78 10.97
CA ILE A 280 5.18 0.34 10.70
C ILE A 280 5.71 -0.41 11.91
N ASP A 281 4.81 -1.13 12.61
CA ASP A 281 5.19 -1.94 13.76
C ASP A 281 5.75 -3.30 13.37
N SER A 282 5.23 -3.89 12.28
CA SER A 282 5.67 -5.21 11.79
C SER A 282 4.99 -5.57 10.46
N GLY A 283 5.45 -6.61 9.81
CA GLY A 283 4.85 -7.21 8.61
C GLY A 283 5.87 -7.67 7.59
N ASP A 284 5.38 -8.28 6.52
CA ASP A 284 6.18 -8.71 5.38
C ASP A 284 5.74 -7.91 4.13
N TYR A 285 6.63 -7.11 3.58
CA TYR A 285 6.35 -6.21 2.46
C TYR A 285 7.25 -6.54 1.27
N THR A 286 6.64 -6.87 0.14
CA THR A 286 7.33 -7.07 -1.13
C THR A 286 6.85 -6.01 -2.11
N ILE A 287 7.69 -5.04 -2.39
CA ILE A 287 7.42 -3.94 -3.34
C ILE A 287 8.27 -4.24 -4.58
N SER A 288 7.61 -4.75 -5.61
CA SER A 288 8.28 -5.20 -6.83
C SER A 288 8.57 -4.08 -7.83
N GLN A 289 7.85 -2.97 -7.71
CA GLN A 289 7.99 -1.75 -8.49
C GLN A 289 7.34 -0.59 -7.77
N SER A 290 8.01 0.57 -7.72
CA SER A 290 7.46 1.86 -7.30
C SER A 290 8.37 3.01 -7.78
N ALA A 291 7.91 4.25 -7.69
CA ALA A 291 8.79 5.41 -7.66
C ALA A 291 9.48 5.44 -6.30
N GLU A 292 8.73 5.67 -5.23
CA GLU A 292 9.21 5.55 -3.86
C GLU A 292 8.63 4.30 -3.18
N GLY A 293 9.45 3.66 -2.34
CA GLY A 293 9.00 2.45 -1.64
C GLY A 293 8.15 2.76 -0.42
N LEU A 294 8.68 3.55 0.50
CA LEU A 294 8.01 4.03 1.72
C LEU A 294 8.22 5.53 1.83
N GLU A 295 7.16 6.31 1.84
CA GLU A 295 7.22 7.75 2.02
C GLU A 295 6.42 8.22 3.23
N GLY A 296 6.92 9.26 3.89
CA GLY A 296 6.21 9.94 4.97
C GLY A 296 6.94 11.17 5.49
N LYS A 297 6.23 12.14 6.07
CA LYS A 297 6.89 13.23 6.81
C LYS A 297 7.81 12.67 7.90
N THR A 298 7.32 11.68 8.64
CA THR A 298 8.18 10.84 9.47
C THR A 298 7.95 9.37 9.10
N VAL A 299 9.04 8.64 8.86
CA VAL A 299 9.00 7.20 8.63
C VAL A 299 9.57 6.51 9.86
N THR A 300 8.74 5.73 10.59
CA THR A 300 9.21 4.94 11.73
C THR A 300 8.90 3.47 11.49
N VAL A 301 9.95 2.65 11.49
CA VAL A 301 9.82 1.19 11.39
C VAL A 301 10.35 0.53 12.65
N ASN A 302 9.49 -0.22 13.33
CA ASN A 302 9.83 -0.93 14.56
C ASN A 302 10.36 -2.34 14.28
N ASP A 303 9.76 -3.06 13.32
CA ASP A 303 10.17 -4.40 12.87
C ASP A 303 9.55 -4.71 11.49
N GLY A 304 9.91 -5.81 10.87
CA GLY A 304 9.34 -6.28 9.61
C GLY A 304 10.37 -6.74 8.61
N THR A 305 9.89 -7.27 7.49
CA THR A 305 10.73 -7.69 6.35
C THR A 305 10.31 -6.89 5.12
N PHE A 306 11.27 -6.28 4.46
CA PHE A 306 11.04 -5.42 3.31
C PHE A 306 11.94 -5.84 2.14
N ASP A 307 11.34 -6.19 1.00
CA ASP A 307 12.03 -6.38 -0.28
C ASP A 307 11.51 -5.31 -1.24
N ILE A 308 12.27 -4.22 -1.41
CA ILE A 308 11.85 -3.00 -2.11
C ILE A 308 12.65 -2.85 -3.40
N THR A 309 11.94 -2.61 -4.51
CA THR A 309 12.51 -2.16 -5.77
C THR A 309 11.90 -0.82 -6.14
N ALA A 310 12.70 0.25 -6.10
CA ALA A 310 12.26 1.61 -6.35
C ALA A 310 13.09 2.30 -7.44
N SER A 311 12.50 3.30 -8.07
CA SER A 311 13.12 4.03 -9.20
C SER A 311 13.49 5.47 -8.86
N ASP A 312 13.01 6.00 -7.76
CA ASP A 312 13.38 7.30 -7.18
C ASP A 312 14.01 7.06 -5.81
N ASP A 313 13.26 6.93 -4.73
CA ASP A 313 13.79 6.60 -3.42
C ASP A 313 13.25 5.28 -2.86
N GLY A 314 14.13 4.49 -2.21
CA GLY A 314 13.68 3.27 -1.54
C GLY A 314 12.84 3.58 -0.31
N ILE A 315 13.25 4.54 0.48
CA ILE A 315 12.54 5.10 1.64
C ILE A 315 12.81 6.60 1.67
N ASN A 316 11.75 7.41 1.69
CA ASN A 316 11.82 8.86 1.71
C ASN A 316 11.13 9.43 2.96
N ALA A 317 11.88 10.17 3.81
CA ALA A 317 11.27 10.98 4.85
C ALA A 317 11.26 12.44 4.39
N ALA A 318 10.11 12.90 3.90
CA ALA A 318 9.95 14.21 3.31
C ALA A 318 8.56 14.81 3.56
N ASN A 319 8.44 16.13 3.59
CA ASN A 319 7.20 16.87 3.43
C ASN A 319 7.55 18.33 3.12
N ALA A 320 7.13 18.82 1.97
CA ALA A 320 7.46 20.16 1.48
C ALA A 320 6.92 21.30 2.37
N ASN A 321 5.91 21.03 3.18
CA ASN A 321 5.24 22.02 4.05
C ASN A 321 5.74 21.93 5.51
N ALA A 322 6.55 20.93 5.86
CA ALA A 322 7.10 20.72 7.20
C ALA A 322 8.45 21.43 7.39
N ALA A 323 8.82 21.72 8.64
CA ALA A 323 10.18 22.12 8.93
C ALA A 323 11.10 20.90 8.96
N THR A 324 12.35 21.03 8.52
CA THR A 324 13.36 19.94 8.56
C THR A 324 13.46 19.28 9.94
N SER A 325 13.28 20.02 11.02
CA SER A 325 13.27 19.48 12.40
C SER A 325 12.09 18.55 12.70
N ASP A 326 11.06 18.56 11.88
CA ASP A 326 9.83 17.76 12.06
C ASP A 326 9.81 16.54 11.10
N ILE A 327 10.87 16.39 10.31
CA ILE A 327 11.08 15.31 9.35
C ILE A 327 12.10 14.32 9.92
N SER A 328 11.83 13.03 9.83
CA SER A 328 12.78 12.01 10.27
C SER A 328 12.51 10.62 9.71
N ALA A 329 13.58 9.85 9.49
CA ALA A 329 13.52 8.41 9.28
C ALA A 329 14.12 7.67 10.49
N THR A 330 13.36 6.76 11.11
CA THR A 330 13.76 6.01 12.31
C THR A 330 13.52 4.52 12.13
N PHE A 331 14.60 3.73 12.22
CA PHE A 331 14.56 2.29 12.06
C PHE A 331 15.02 1.61 13.37
N ASN A 332 14.04 1.20 14.19
CA ASN A 332 14.28 0.51 15.46
C ASN A 332 14.62 -0.96 15.26
N GLY A 333 14.13 -1.57 14.18
CA GLY A 333 14.35 -2.95 13.76
C GLY A 333 13.99 -3.14 12.29
N GLY A 334 13.85 -4.40 11.88
CA GLY A 334 13.48 -4.80 10.54
C GLY A 334 14.65 -5.20 9.66
N ASP A 335 14.33 -6.02 8.65
CA ASP A 335 15.25 -6.51 7.62
C ASP A 335 14.88 -5.90 6.26
N PHE A 336 15.72 -5.04 5.73
CA PHE A 336 15.51 -4.31 4.49
C PHE A 336 16.43 -4.81 3.40
N LYS A 337 15.86 -5.27 2.29
CA LYS A 337 16.55 -5.47 1.03
C LYS A 337 16.03 -4.44 0.05
N ILE A 338 16.88 -3.51 -0.35
CA ILE A 338 16.51 -2.39 -1.24
C ILE A 338 17.33 -2.48 -2.51
N THR A 339 16.64 -2.46 -3.64
CA THR A 339 17.24 -2.43 -4.98
C THR A 339 16.81 -1.16 -5.69
N MET A 340 17.76 -0.28 -5.94
CA MET A 340 17.51 0.99 -6.60
C MET A 340 17.75 0.89 -8.10
N ALA A 341 16.97 1.63 -8.88
CA ALA A 341 17.24 1.84 -10.29
C ALA A 341 18.54 2.62 -10.51
N ASP A 342 19.05 2.63 -11.76
CA ASP A 342 20.17 3.49 -12.12
C ASP A 342 19.69 4.95 -12.19
N GLY A 343 20.38 5.86 -11.54
CA GLY A 343 20.06 7.30 -11.58
C GLY A 343 20.54 8.06 -10.35
N ASP A 344 19.97 9.23 -10.16
CA ASP A 344 20.11 10.06 -8.96
C ASP A 344 19.03 9.65 -7.97
N THR A 345 19.26 8.53 -7.28
CA THR A 345 18.28 7.81 -6.47
C THR A 345 18.92 7.35 -5.18
N ASP A 346 18.22 7.49 -4.05
CA ASP A 346 18.72 7.13 -2.74
C ASP A 346 17.95 5.92 -2.17
N ALA A 347 18.66 4.95 -1.57
CA ALA A 347 17.98 3.84 -0.94
C ALA A 347 17.25 4.27 0.34
N VAL A 348 17.80 5.26 1.04
CA VAL A 348 17.16 5.93 2.18
C VAL A 348 17.49 7.41 2.08
N ASP A 349 16.49 8.23 1.82
CA ASP A 349 16.56 9.69 1.92
C ASP A 349 15.81 10.21 3.17
N SER A 350 16.34 11.21 3.81
CA SER A 350 15.67 11.95 4.87
C SER A 350 15.96 13.44 4.79
N ASN A 351 14.98 14.23 4.44
CA ASN A 351 15.06 15.70 4.50
C ASN A 351 15.13 16.22 5.96
N GLY A 352 15.44 15.34 6.89
CA GLY A 352 15.60 15.60 8.32
C GLY A 352 16.57 14.63 9.00
N ASP A 353 16.24 14.19 10.21
CA ASP A 353 17.11 13.30 10.98
C ASP A 353 16.99 11.84 10.50
N LEU A 354 18.11 11.11 10.53
CA LEU A 354 18.16 9.69 10.23
C LEU A 354 18.65 8.89 11.46
N THR A 355 17.85 7.95 11.93
CA THR A 355 18.19 7.06 13.05
C THR A 355 18.09 5.60 12.64
N VAL A 356 19.20 4.84 12.78
CA VAL A 356 19.23 3.38 12.67
C VAL A 356 19.67 2.79 14.01
N ALA A 357 18.72 2.22 14.76
CA ALA A 357 18.97 1.69 16.09
C ALA A 357 19.13 0.15 16.11
N GLY A 358 18.53 -0.58 15.14
CA GLY A 358 18.58 -2.04 15.12
C GLY A 358 18.29 -2.70 13.79
N ALA A 359 17.97 -1.94 12.76
CA ALA A 359 17.62 -2.47 11.44
C ALA A 359 18.81 -3.02 10.65
N ASN A 360 18.54 -4.00 9.79
CA ASN A 360 19.51 -4.56 8.87
C ASN A 360 19.18 -4.09 7.44
N PHE A 361 20.15 -3.49 6.78
CA PHE A 361 20.01 -3.05 5.38
C PHE A 361 20.94 -3.85 4.47
N ASP A 362 20.40 -4.37 3.37
CA ASP A 362 21.09 -4.92 2.21
C ASP A 362 20.69 -4.09 0.99
N ILE A 363 21.52 -3.13 0.64
CA ILE A 363 21.25 -2.11 -0.38
C ILE A 363 22.05 -2.42 -1.62
N SER A 364 21.37 -2.38 -2.78
CA SER A 364 21.96 -2.41 -4.12
C SER A 364 21.55 -1.14 -4.86
N GLY A 365 22.49 -0.20 -5.06
CA GLY A 365 22.22 1.10 -5.68
C GLY A 365 23.46 1.97 -5.74
N GLN A 366 23.34 3.16 -6.35
CA GLN A 366 24.46 4.11 -6.47
C GLN A 366 24.63 4.95 -5.21
N SER A 367 23.52 5.40 -4.61
CA SER A 367 23.48 6.09 -3.34
C SER A 367 22.73 5.23 -2.30
N ALA A 368 23.27 5.15 -1.10
CA ALA A 368 22.67 4.33 -0.05
C ALA A 368 21.90 5.17 0.96
N PHE A 369 22.46 6.30 1.37
CA PHE A 369 21.86 7.17 2.37
C PHE A 369 22.10 8.63 1.99
N ASP A 370 21.03 9.44 2.02
CA ASP A 370 21.13 10.89 2.10
C ASP A 370 20.35 11.40 3.33
N TYR A 371 20.74 12.53 3.90
CA TYR A 371 20.06 13.13 5.05
C TYR A 371 20.50 14.59 5.24
N ASP A 372 19.54 15.43 5.62
CA ASP A 372 19.77 16.85 5.86
C ASP A 372 20.00 17.20 7.34
N GLY A 373 19.60 16.32 8.26
CA GLY A 373 19.66 16.51 9.71
C GLY A 373 20.81 15.77 10.41
N GLU A 374 20.56 15.32 11.64
CA GLU A 374 21.53 14.53 12.41
C GLU A 374 21.39 13.04 12.09
N VAL A 375 22.53 12.33 11.94
CA VAL A 375 22.54 10.87 11.76
C VAL A 375 22.91 10.18 13.05
N THR A 376 22.13 9.15 13.42
CA THR A 376 22.41 8.27 14.56
C THR A 376 22.43 6.81 14.10
N TYR A 377 23.57 6.12 14.32
CA TYR A 377 23.69 4.69 14.06
C TYR A 377 24.16 3.98 15.31
N THR A 378 23.32 3.17 15.95
CA THR A 378 23.61 2.50 17.23
C THR A 378 23.50 0.98 17.17
N GLY A 379 22.95 0.41 16.09
CA GLY A 379 22.79 -1.05 15.97
C GLY A 379 22.30 -1.49 14.61
N GLY A 380 22.30 -2.80 14.37
CA GLY A 380 21.96 -3.42 13.10
C GLY A 380 23.16 -3.66 12.19
N THR A 381 22.89 -3.94 10.93
CA THR A 381 23.93 -4.19 9.90
C THR A 381 23.64 -3.36 8.65
N LEU A 382 24.73 -2.83 8.06
CA LEU A 382 24.66 -2.09 6.81
C LEU A 382 25.51 -2.84 5.77
N LEU A 383 24.88 -3.35 4.75
CA LEU A 383 25.50 -3.97 3.58
C LEU A 383 25.13 -3.14 2.35
N VAL A 384 26.09 -2.55 1.68
CA VAL A 384 25.88 -1.72 0.50
C VAL A 384 26.73 -2.27 -0.64
N ASN A 385 26.08 -2.71 -1.71
CA ASN A 385 26.72 -3.34 -2.87
C ASN A 385 27.67 -4.50 -2.48
N GLY A 386 27.27 -5.27 -1.44
CA GLY A 386 28.05 -6.39 -0.90
C GLY A 386 29.19 -5.98 0.05
N GLU A 387 29.39 -4.70 0.33
CA GLU A 387 30.38 -4.19 1.27
C GLU A 387 29.74 -3.83 2.62
N LYS A 388 30.30 -4.31 3.72
CA LYS A 388 29.80 -4.00 5.06
C LYS A 388 30.32 -2.63 5.51
N LEU A 389 29.37 -1.74 5.84
CA LEU A 389 29.68 -0.44 6.43
C LEU A 389 29.68 -0.51 7.97
N THR A 390 30.42 0.39 8.61
CA THR A 390 30.51 0.56 10.07
C THR A 390 29.91 1.90 10.56
N GLU A 391 29.59 2.77 9.63
CA GLU A 391 28.97 4.08 9.87
C GLU A 391 28.09 4.46 8.67
N ILE A 392 27.11 5.31 8.87
CA ILE A 392 26.31 5.91 7.81
C ILE A 392 27.02 7.18 7.35
N VAL A 393 27.26 7.27 6.04
CA VAL A 393 27.84 8.46 5.40
C VAL A 393 26.93 8.83 4.25
N ALA A 394 26.53 10.09 4.18
CA ALA A 394 25.72 10.58 3.08
C ALA A 394 26.47 10.42 1.75
N THR A 395 25.78 9.85 0.76
CA THR A 395 26.32 9.51 -0.57
C THR A 395 25.61 10.24 -1.71
N GLY A 396 24.54 10.99 -1.43
CA GLY A 396 23.76 11.74 -2.42
C GLY A 396 24.51 12.91 -3.07
N PRO A 397 24.04 13.39 -4.23
CA PRO A 397 24.65 14.54 -4.92
C PRO A 397 24.31 15.86 -4.23
N GLY A 398 25.02 16.24 -3.28
CA GLY A 398 24.86 17.40 -2.39
C GLY A 398 25.62 17.22 -1.09
N SER A 399 25.91 15.99 -0.72
CA SER A 399 26.65 15.58 0.46
C SER A 399 28.14 15.97 0.44
N GLY A 400 28.47 17.10 -0.19
CA GLY A 400 29.81 17.70 -0.27
C GLY A 400 30.32 18.07 1.10
N GLY A 401 30.75 17.03 1.81
CA GLY A 401 31.40 16.95 3.08
C GLY A 401 31.98 18.24 3.66
N GLY A 402 31.72 18.47 4.90
CA GLY A 402 32.55 19.25 5.79
C GLY A 402 33.95 18.68 5.85
N GLY A 403 34.73 18.84 4.77
CA GLY A 403 36.16 18.55 4.70
C GLY A 403 36.92 19.68 5.32
N PHE A 404 37.55 19.47 6.44
CA PHE A 404 38.65 20.30 6.95
C PHE A 404 39.70 20.50 5.89
N GLY A 405 39.84 21.72 5.32
CA GLY A 405 40.86 22.07 4.39
C GLY A 405 40.99 23.58 4.21
N GLY A 406 41.93 24.15 4.94
CA GLY A 406 42.21 25.57 4.99
C GLY A 406 42.40 26.23 3.62
N ALA A 407 41.89 27.43 3.48
CA ALA A 407 42.09 28.31 2.37
C ALA A 407 43.56 28.75 2.24
N PRO A 408 44.11 28.83 1.05
CA PRO A 408 45.20 29.76 0.77
C PRO A 408 44.64 31.08 0.25
N ALA A 409 45.06 32.14 0.92
CA ALA A 409 44.78 33.50 0.54
C ALA A 409 45.45 33.91 -0.79
N GLY A 410 44.78 34.74 -1.57
CA GLY A 410 45.39 35.75 -2.39
C GLY A 410 45.62 35.40 -3.86
N GLY A 411 44.82 35.99 -4.73
CA GLY A 411 45.08 36.16 -6.16
C GLY A 411 44.23 37.29 -6.71
N GLU A 412 44.83 38.46 -6.86
CA GLU A 412 44.23 39.67 -7.45
C GLU A 412 43.75 39.41 -8.89
N MET A 413 42.58 39.93 -9.21
CA MET A 413 42.09 40.04 -10.59
C MET A 413 42.74 41.22 -11.30
N PRO A 414 43.22 41.08 -12.55
CA PRO A 414 43.52 42.22 -13.38
C PRO A 414 42.24 42.76 -14.05
N LYS A 415 42.08 44.07 -13.95
CA LYS A 415 41.09 44.84 -14.70
C LYS A 415 41.40 44.83 -16.20
N ARG A 416 40.38 44.55 -17.00
CA ARG A 416 40.13 45.19 -18.31
C ARG A 416 38.67 45.25 -18.63
#